data_9a2cf9ae8a2c5576649c6a0823e863c9
#
_entry.id   9a2cf9ae8a2c5576649c6a0823e863c9
#
_cell.length_a   1.000
_cell.length_b   1.000
_cell.length_c   1.000
_cell.angle_alpha   90.00
_cell.angle_beta   90.00
_cell.angle_gamma   90.00
#
_symmetry.space_group_name_H-M   'P 1'
#
loop_
_entity.id
_entity.type
_entity.pdbx_description
1 polymer ?
#
loop_
_entity_poly.entity_id
_entity_poly.type
_entity_poly.pdbx_seq_one_letter_code
_entity_poly.pdbx_strand_id
1 'polypeptide(L)'
;MDFPKTKKMLKRFAKAVVRAGRIKLAAVGMGRSKLIKNFSYQIGKITPGDLPKAVSFTFGSSAKYWQFVDEGVRGSGGYKGRGRARGGKSPFRFKKKNIAKGVIDRWIVKKGLKAARDKEGRFIKRKGLAFVIGRAIAQRGLTRTQFFSAPYKKNMKYYIDKILNAYGDDITDDIVSKLK
;
A
#
# COMPACT_ATOMS: atom_id res chain seq x y z
N MET A 1 6.17 -32.69 10.95
CA MET A 1 7.29 -31.74 10.86
C MET A 1 6.77 -30.36 11.27
N ASP A 2 7.34 -29.74 12.25
CA ASP A 2 7.11 -28.33 12.57
C ASP A 2 8.37 -27.53 12.17
N PHE A 3 8.21 -26.30 11.71
CA PHE A 3 9.29 -25.45 11.24
C PHE A 3 9.40 -24.19 12.12
N PRO A 4 9.82 -24.32 13.38
CA PRO A 4 9.78 -23.23 14.34
C PRO A 4 10.74 -22.08 13.99
N LYS A 5 11.96 -22.39 13.56
CA LYS A 5 12.98 -21.39 13.18
C LYS A 5 12.54 -20.62 11.95
N THR A 6 12.05 -21.33 10.91
CA THR A 6 11.49 -20.77 9.70
C THR A 6 10.31 -19.84 10.01
N LYS A 7 9.32 -20.33 10.78
CA LYS A 7 8.15 -19.52 11.22
C LYS A 7 8.60 -18.25 11.95
N LYS A 8 9.62 -18.33 12.80
CA LYS A 8 10.17 -17.18 13.54
C LYS A 8 10.77 -16.14 12.58
N MET A 9 11.53 -16.54 11.57
CA MET A 9 12.12 -15.63 10.58
C MET A 9 11.07 -15.01 9.68
N LEU A 10 10.11 -15.80 9.21
CA LEU A 10 8.96 -15.32 8.44
C LEU A 10 8.14 -14.27 9.21
N LYS A 11 7.90 -14.51 10.49
CA LYS A 11 7.20 -13.55 11.36
C LYS A 11 7.97 -12.23 11.51
N ARG A 12 9.31 -12.31 11.64
CA ARG A 12 10.18 -11.11 11.67
C ARG A 12 10.11 -10.33 10.37
N PHE A 13 10.25 -11.00 9.22
CA PHE A 13 10.10 -10.40 7.91
C PHE A 13 8.75 -9.69 7.75
N ALA A 14 7.65 -10.40 8.01
CA ALA A 14 6.31 -9.85 7.86
C ALA A 14 6.07 -8.63 8.75
N LYS A 15 6.51 -8.69 10.02
CA LYS A 15 6.44 -7.55 10.94
C LYS A 15 7.23 -6.35 10.42
N ALA A 16 8.44 -6.57 9.88
CA ALA A 16 9.28 -5.50 9.32
C ALA A 16 8.59 -4.82 8.13
N VAL A 17 8.00 -5.59 7.20
CA VAL A 17 7.26 -5.05 6.04
C VAL A 17 6.05 -4.25 6.49
N VAL A 18 5.22 -4.79 7.39
CA VAL A 18 4.00 -4.10 7.87
C VAL A 18 4.38 -2.82 8.64
N ARG A 19 5.37 -2.87 9.51
CA ARG A 19 5.84 -1.69 10.26
C ARG A 19 6.32 -0.59 9.32
N ALA A 20 7.19 -0.92 8.36
CA ALA A 20 7.70 0.04 7.39
C ALA A 20 6.61 0.62 6.49
N GLY A 21 5.65 -0.22 6.07
CA GLY A 21 4.48 0.22 5.30
C GLY A 21 3.58 1.19 6.07
N ARG A 22 3.33 0.90 7.35
CA ARG A 22 2.56 1.79 8.22
C ARG A 22 3.24 3.16 8.42
N ILE A 23 4.55 3.17 8.59
CA ILE A 23 5.33 4.42 8.69
C ILE A 23 5.18 5.24 7.41
N LYS A 24 5.31 4.62 6.24
CA LYS A 24 5.11 5.32 4.95
C LYS A 24 3.69 5.86 4.78
N LEU A 25 2.66 5.09 5.15
CA LEU A 25 1.28 5.55 5.10
C LEU A 25 1.04 6.74 6.05
N ALA A 26 1.63 6.71 7.23
CA ALA A 26 1.55 7.84 8.18
C ALA A 26 2.22 9.09 7.61
N ALA A 27 3.40 8.96 7.00
CA ALA A 27 4.15 10.06 6.40
C ALA A 27 3.38 10.76 5.26
N VAL A 28 2.52 10.04 4.52
CA VAL A 28 1.66 10.64 3.49
C VAL A 28 0.29 11.11 4.02
N GLY A 29 0.14 11.24 5.34
CA GLY A 29 -1.08 11.73 5.98
C GLY A 29 -2.23 10.72 6.04
N MET A 30 -1.95 9.43 5.87
CA MET A 30 -2.94 8.35 5.92
C MET A 30 -2.96 7.60 7.26
N GLY A 31 -2.32 8.12 8.31
CA GLY A 31 -2.16 7.46 9.61
C GLY A 31 -3.45 7.03 10.31
N ARG A 32 -4.59 7.70 10.03
CA ARG A 32 -5.91 7.35 10.58
C ARG A 32 -6.81 6.61 9.57
N SER A 33 -6.28 6.18 8.44
CA SER A 33 -7.06 5.51 7.39
C SER A 33 -7.40 4.07 7.76
N LYS A 34 -8.50 3.54 7.18
CA LYS A 34 -8.82 2.11 7.28
C LYS A 34 -7.69 1.24 6.70
N LEU A 35 -6.96 1.76 5.72
CA LEU A 35 -5.85 1.04 5.10
C LEU A 35 -4.76 0.70 6.12
N ILE A 36 -4.30 1.68 6.90
CA ILE A 36 -3.23 1.45 7.89
C ILE A 36 -3.71 0.57 9.05
N LYS A 37 -4.98 0.71 9.47
CA LYS A 37 -5.56 -0.10 10.55
C LYS A 37 -5.63 -1.58 10.17
N ASN A 38 -6.02 -1.87 8.93
CA ASN A 38 -6.26 -3.21 8.43
C ASN A 38 -5.06 -3.79 7.67
N PHE A 39 -3.95 -3.06 7.60
CA PHE A 39 -2.74 -3.58 6.97
C PHE A 39 -2.06 -4.57 7.91
N SER A 40 -2.19 -5.84 7.59
CA SER A 40 -1.75 -6.98 8.39
C SER A 40 -1.10 -8.05 7.52
N TYR A 41 -0.63 -9.10 8.15
CA TYR A 41 -0.09 -10.28 7.47
C TYR A 41 -0.66 -11.55 8.10
N GLN A 42 -0.72 -12.59 7.31
CA GLN A 42 -0.98 -13.96 7.77
C GLN A 42 0.11 -14.87 7.24
N ILE A 43 0.54 -15.81 8.06
CA ILE A 43 1.49 -16.85 7.66
C ILE A 43 0.69 -18.15 7.54
N GLY A 44 0.70 -18.74 6.35
CA GLY A 44 0.05 -20.03 6.11
C GLY A 44 0.68 -21.18 6.91
N LYS A 45 0.00 -22.30 6.99
CA LYS A 45 0.59 -23.54 7.52
C LYS A 45 1.76 -23.96 6.61
N ILE A 46 2.87 -24.34 7.22
CA ILE A 46 4.00 -24.92 6.52
C ILE A 46 3.79 -26.42 6.58
N THR A 47 3.52 -27.06 5.44
CA THR A 47 3.34 -28.52 5.34
C THR A 47 4.60 -29.16 4.75
N PRO A 48 5.04 -30.30 5.30
CA PRO A 48 6.14 -31.08 4.72
C PRO A 48 5.78 -31.56 3.32
N GLY A 49 6.73 -31.53 2.39
CA GLY A 49 6.55 -32.03 1.02
C GLY A 49 6.06 -31.02 -0.02
N ASP A 50 5.50 -29.91 0.37
CA ASP A 50 5.07 -28.82 -0.53
C ASP A 50 6.16 -27.73 -0.65
N LEU A 51 7.36 -28.13 -1.00
CA LEU A 51 8.45 -27.21 -1.31
C LEU A 51 8.06 -26.29 -2.41
N PRO A 52 7.94 -25.36 -2.78
CA PRO A 52 7.80 -23.92 -2.83
C PRO A 52 6.41 -23.37 -2.39
N LYS A 53 5.44 -24.23 -2.16
CA LYS A 53 4.10 -23.82 -1.69
C LYS A 53 3.97 -23.69 -0.17
N ALA A 54 4.94 -24.21 0.57
CA ALA A 54 4.93 -24.32 2.04
C ALA A 54 4.89 -22.98 2.79
N VAL A 55 5.23 -21.89 2.13
CA VAL A 55 5.28 -20.59 2.78
C VAL A 55 4.44 -19.58 2.00
N SER A 56 3.13 -19.58 2.27
CA SER A 56 2.28 -18.52 1.76
C SER A 56 2.28 -17.33 2.72
N PHE A 57 2.69 -16.18 2.22
CA PHE A 57 2.46 -14.92 2.87
C PHE A 57 1.27 -14.23 2.25
N THR A 58 0.27 -13.97 3.04
CA THR A 58 -0.79 -13.08 2.62
C THR A 58 -0.63 -11.76 3.35
N PHE A 59 -0.20 -10.74 2.63
CA PHE A 59 -0.35 -9.38 3.07
C PHE A 59 -1.71 -8.89 2.63
N GLY A 60 -2.56 -8.51 3.57
CA GLY A 60 -3.92 -8.11 3.28
C GLY A 60 -4.25 -6.75 3.86
N SER A 61 -5.07 -6.03 3.13
CA SER A 61 -5.90 -4.98 3.69
C SER A 61 -7.30 -5.18 3.14
N SER A 62 -8.31 -5.14 4.00
CA SER A 62 -9.72 -5.13 3.58
C SER A 62 -10.08 -3.89 2.77
N ALA A 63 -9.20 -2.91 2.68
CA ALA A 63 -9.35 -1.74 1.84
C ALA A 63 -9.02 -2.08 0.38
N LYS A 64 -10.03 -2.40 -0.43
CA LYS A 64 -9.91 -2.74 -1.87
C LYS A 64 -9.11 -1.73 -2.71
N TYR A 65 -8.90 -0.52 -2.19
CA TYR A 65 -8.15 0.55 -2.89
C TYR A 65 -6.65 0.56 -2.58
N TRP A 66 -6.10 -0.40 -1.82
CA TRP A 66 -4.69 -0.39 -1.40
C TRP A 66 -3.71 -0.36 -2.57
N GLN A 67 -4.00 -1.08 -3.65
CA GLN A 67 -3.17 -1.10 -4.86
C GLN A 67 -3.06 0.28 -5.50
N PHE A 68 -4.17 1.04 -5.56
CA PHE A 68 -4.16 2.41 -6.08
C PHE A 68 -3.35 3.37 -5.21
N VAL A 69 -3.27 3.10 -3.90
CA VAL A 69 -2.42 3.88 -2.99
C VAL A 69 -0.95 3.51 -3.17
N ASP A 70 -0.63 2.23 -3.29
CA ASP A 70 0.74 1.75 -3.47
C ASP A 70 1.33 2.20 -4.80
N GLU A 71 0.65 1.86 -5.90
CA GLU A 71 1.11 2.09 -7.28
C GLU A 71 0.78 3.51 -7.80
N GLY A 72 -0.12 4.23 -7.11
CA GLY A 72 -0.69 5.47 -7.62
C GLY A 72 -1.67 5.25 -8.77
N VAL A 73 -2.13 6.35 -9.37
CA VAL A 73 -3.03 6.32 -10.53
C VAL A 73 -2.60 7.39 -11.52
N ARG A 74 -2.36 7.03 -12.77
CA ARG A 74 -2.06 7.99 -13.81
C ARG A 74 -3.29 8.87 -14.12
N GLY A 75 -3.05 10.14 -14.39
CA GLY A 75 -4.11 11.04 -14.82
C GLY A 75 -4.64 10.72 -16.22
N SER A 76 -5.85 11.20 -16.51
CA SER A 76 -6.42 11.15 -17.86
C SER A 76 -5.69 12.06 -18.85
N GLY A 77 -4.83 12.96 -18.37
CA GLY A 77 -4.10 13.94 -19.16
C GLY A 77 -4.84 15.28 -19.30
N GLY A 78 -4.18 16.22 -20.01
CA GLY A 78 -4.77 17.54 -20.26
C GLY A 78 -4.81 18.48 -19.05
N TYR A 79 -4.00 18.21 -18.01
CA TYR A 79 -3.88 19.10 -16.86
C TYR A 79 -3.09 20.35 -17.23
N LYS A 80 -3.76 21.51 -17.19
CA LYS A 80 -3.16 22.83 -17.51
C LYS A 80 -2.68 23.62 -16.28
N GLY A 81 -2.87 23.08 -15.05
CA GLY A 81 -2.42 23.75 -13.82
C GLY A 81 -0.94 23.52 -13.50
N ARG A 82 -0.45 24.22 -12.47
CA ARG A 82 0.93 24.04 -11.99
C ARG A 82 1.16 22.63 -11.43
N GLY A 83 2.33 22.08 -11.70
CA GLY A 83 2.81 20.79 -11.18
C GLY A 83 2.77 19.65 -12.19
N ARG A 84 3.60 18.63 -11.93
CA ARG A 84 3.79 17.48 -12.83
C ARG A 84 2.63 16.49 -12.76
N ALA A 85 2.45 15.71 -13.83
CA ALA A 85 1.61 14.52 -13.80
C ALA A 85 2.05 13.55 -12.70
N ARG A 86 1.10 12.85 -12.09
CA ARG A 86 1.30 11.91 -10.99
C ARG A 86 1.02 10.48 -11.45
N GLY A 87 1.37 9.51 -10.61
CA GLY A 87 1.15 8.10 -10.91
C GLY A 87 2.29 7.44 -11.72
N GLY A 88 3.14 8.20 -12.40
CA GLY A 88 4.32 7.68 -13.11
C GLY A 88 4.00 6.48 -14.01
N LYS A 89 4.67 5.32 -13.80
CA LYS A 89 4.48 4.07 -14.54
C LYS A 89 3.35 3.18 -13.95
N SER A 90 2.41 3.73 -13.15
CA SER A 90 1.30 2.94 -12.60
C SER A 90 0.48 2.25 -13.70
N PRO A 91 0.04 1.00 -13.50
CA PRO A 91 -0.87 0.32 -14.42
C PRO A 91 -2.26 0.97 -14.41
N PHE A 92 -2.62 1.67 -13.32
CA PHE A 92 -3.92 2.30 -13.16
C PHE A 92 -3.96 3.68 -13.79
N ARG A 93 -5.10 4.02 -14.43
CA ARG A 93 -5.32 5.32 -15.06
C ARG A 93 -6.76 5.79 -14.87
N PHE A 94 -6.96 7.07 -14.59
CA PHE A 94 -8.27 7.68 -14.66
C PHE A 94 -8.77 7.73 -16.10
N LYS A 95 -9.94 7.12 -16.37
CA LYS A 95 -10.59 7.16 -17.69
C LYS A 95 -11.34 8.47 -17.91
N LYS A 96 -11.99 8.99 -16.86
CA LYS A 96 -12.79 10.22 -16.91
C LYS A 96 -11.94 11.44 -16.57
N LYS A 97 -12.23 12.59 -17.20
CA LYS A 97 -11.55 13.87 -16.95
C LYS A 97 -11.98 14.55 -15.64
N ASN A 98 -12.91 13.98 -14.90
CA ASN A 98 -13.36 14.50 -13.60
C ASN A 98 -13.84 13.36 -12.70
N ILE A 99 -13.72 13.57 -11.37
CA ILE A 99 -14.28 12.69 -10.35
C ILE A 99 -15.68 13.19 -9.99
N ALA A 100 -16.59 12.28 -9.65
CA ALA A 100 -17.95 12.63 -9.27
C ALA A 100 -17.97 13.69 -8.16
N LYS A 101 -18.71 14.78 -8.37
CA LYS A 101 -18.74 15.97 -7.49
C LYS A 101 -19.08 15.62 -6.04
N GLY A 102 -20.04 14.71 -5.83
CA GLY A 102 -20.47 14.32 -4.48
C GLY A 102 -19.40 13.60 -3.66
N VAL A 103 -18.44 12.91 -4.31
CA VAL A 103 -17.31 12.25 -3.60
C VAL A 103 -16.36 13.31 -3.05
N ILE A 104 -16.00 14.28 -3.89
CA ILE A 104 -15.08 15.35 -3.51
C ILE A 104 -15.74 16.32 -2.52
N ASP A 105 -17.02 16.61 -2.67
CA ASP A 105 -17.74 17.47 -1.74
C ASP A 105 -17.75 16.90 -0.32
N ARG A 106 -18.09 15.62 -0.15
CA ARG A 106 -18.00 14.92 1.13
C ARG A 106 -16.58 14.92 1.72
N TRP A 107 -15.57 14.76 0.86
CA TRP A 107 -14.18 14.80 1.27
C TRP A 107 -13.75 16.20 1.75
N ILE A 108 -14.18 17.29 1.08
CA ILE A 108 -13.95 18.68 1.48
C ILE A 108 -14.50 18.93 2.89
N VAL A 109 -15.75 18.51 3.14
CA VAL A 109 -16.39 18.64 4.46
C VAL A 109 -15.62 17.87 5.51
N LYS A 110 -15.31 16.59 5.24
CA LYS A 110 -14.57 15.73 6.19
C LYS A 110 -13.17 16.25 6.54
N LYS A 111 -12.53 16.95 5.60
CA LYS A 111 -11.19 17.54 5.80
C LYS A 111 -11.24 18.94 6.40
N GLY A 112 -12.42 19.52 6.58
CA GLY A 112 -12.58 20.88 7.08
C GLY A 112 -11.89 21.92 6.20
N LEU A 113 -11.84 21.69 4.88
CA LEU A 113 -11.20 22.64 3.97
C LEU A 113 -12.00 23.94 3.96
N LYS A 114 -11.34 25.00 4.36
CA LYS A 114 -11.92 26.36 4.34
C LYS A 114 -12.25 26.79 2.92
N ALA A 115 -13.18 27.72 2.78
CA ALA A 115 -13.53 28.30 1.50
C ALA A 115 -12.28 28.90 0.81
N ALA A 116 -12.04 28.50 -0.44
CA ALA A 116 -11.00 29.08 -1.26
C ALA A 116 -11.51 30.36 -1.91
N ARG A 117 -10.63 31.31 -2.22
CA ARG A 117 -10.93 32.49 -2.99
C ARG A 117 -10.41 32.35 -4.42
N ASP A 118 -11.09 32.98 -5.37
CA ASP A 118 -10.64 33.10 -6.75
C ASP A 118 -9.54 34.18 -6.87
N LYS A 119 -9.10 34.47 -8.09
CA LYS A 119 -8.07 35.48 -8.34
C LYS A 119 -8.54 36.89 -8.00
N GLU A 120 -9.83 37.14 -8.06
CA GLU A 120 -10.49 38.39 -7.74
C GLU A 120 -10.87 38.49 -6.24
N GLY A 121 -10.44 37.55 -5.41
CA GLY A 121 -10.67 37.53 -3.98
C GLY A 121 -12.08 37.05 -3.53
N ARG A 122 -12.94 36.64 -4.47
CA ARG A 122 -14.33 36.19 -4.18
C ARG A 122 -14.31 34.73 -3.69
N PHE A 123 -15.23 34.43 -2.77
CA PHE A 123 -15.37 33.05 -2.27
C PHE A 123 -15.87 32.08 -3.35
N ILE A 124 -15.10 31.03 -3.59
CA ILE A 124 -15.52 29.93 -4.47
C ILE A 124 -16.57 29.09 -3.75
N LYS A 125 -17.76 28.96 -4.33
CA LYS A 125 -18.81 28.06 -3.81
C LYS A 125 -18.27 26.62 -3.69
N ARG A 126 -18.61 25.90 -2.60
CA ARG A 126 -18.12 24.54 -2.32
C ARG A 126 -18.27 23.57 -3.51
N LYS A 127 -19.40 23.65 -4.23
CA LYS A 127 -19.62 22.84 -5.46
C LYS A 127 -18.61 23.16 -6.57
N GLY A 128 -18.22 24.43 -6.73
CA GLY A 128 -17.18 24.86 -7.67
C GLY A 128 -15.80 24.35 -7.25
N LEU A 129 -15.47 24.48 -5.96
CA LEU A 129 -14.23 23.94 -5.39
C LEU A 129 -14.12 22.42 -5.59
N ALA A 130 -15.22 21.69 -5.33
CA ALA A 130 -15.27 20.23 -5.55
C ALA A 130 -15.05 19.87 -7.01
N PHE A 131 -15.56 20.67 -7.96
CA PHE A 131 -15.34 20.47 -9.39
C PHE A 131 -13.86 20.67 -9.76
N VAL A 132 -13.25 21.77 -9.31
CA VAL A 132 -11.83 22.10 -9.62
C VAL A 132 -10.90 21.04 -9.05
N ILE A 133 -11.10 20.64 -7.78
CA ILE A 133 -10.30 19.59 -7.13
C ILE A 133 -10.49 18.25 -7.86
N GLY A 134 -11.73 17.85 -8.13
CA GLY A 134 -12.03 16.58 -8.81
C GLY A 134 -11.42 16.50 -10.21
N ARG A 135 -11.47 17.59 -10.97
CA ARG A 135 -10.84 17.72 -12.28
C ARG A 135 -9.31 17.65 -12.16
N ALA A 136 -8.72 18.37 -11.22
CA ALA A 136 -7.27 18.36 -11.01
C ALA A 136 -6.77 16.94 -10.64
N ILE A 137 -7.45 16.24 -9.75
CA ILE A 137 -7.08 14.85 -9.37
C ILE A 137 -7.23 13.91 -10.58
N ALA A 138 -8.34 13.97 -11.31
CA ALA A 138 -8.58 13.10 -12.45
C ALA A 138 -7.55 13.33 -13.58
N GLN A 139 -7.18 14.56 -13.84
CA GLN A 139 -6.27 14.90 -14.93
C GLN A 139 -4.79 14.69 -14.56
N ARG A 140 -4.39 15.01 -13.32
CA ARG A 140 -3.01 14.83 -12.85
C ARG A 140 -2.70 13.41 -12.43
N GLY A 141 -3.69 12.70 -11.87
CA GLY A 141 -3.51 11.42 -11.21
C GLY A 141 -3.20 11.52 -9.71
N LEU A 142 -2.90 10.38 -9.11
CA LEU A 142 -2.51 10.21 -7.70
C LEU A 142 -1.06 9.74 -7.63
N THR A 143 -0.30 10.33 -6.74
CA THR A 143 1.08 9.94 -6.48
C THR A 143 1.13 8.54 -5.87
N ARG A 144 2.04 7.70 -6.35
CA ARG A 144 2.32 6.39 -5.76
C ARG A 144 3.04 6.56 -4.43
N THR A 145 2.63 5.81 -3.44
CA THR A 145 3.26 5.85 -2.11
C THR A 145 4.33 4.78 -1.93
N GLN A 146 4.19 3.67 -2.66
CA GLN A 146 5.01 2.48 -2.50
C GLN A 146 5.11 2.03 -1.03
N PHE A 147 3.98 2.11 -0.31
CA PHE A 147 3.97 1.79 1.11
C PHE A 147 4.18 0.30 1.37
N PHE A 148 3.76 -0.55 0.44
CA PHE A 148 3.95 -2.00 0.49
C PHE A 148 5.12 -2.46 -0.38
N SER A 149 5.11 -2.13 -1.67
CA SER A 149 6.05 -2.66 -2.66
C SER A 149 7.51 -2.36 -2.33
N ALA A 150 7.84 -1.14 -1.89
CA ALA A 150 9.22 -0.80 -1.57
C ALA A 150 9.71 -1.42 -0.26
N PRO A 151 8.98 -1.40 0.88
CA PRO A 151 9.34 -2.15 2.07
C PRO A 151 9.44 -3.65 1.84
N TYR A 152 8.54 -4.23 1.06
CA TYR A 152 8.58 -5.66 0.70
C TYR A 152 9.88 -6.02 0.01
N LYS A 153 10.23 -5.34 -1.09
CA LYS A 153 11.47 -5.58 -1.84
C LYS A 153 12.72 -5.41 -0.98
N LYS A 154 12.78 -4.34 -0.17
CA LYS A 154 13.92 -4.10 0.72
C LYS A 154 14.08 -5.19 1.76
N ASN A 155 13.01 -5.55 2.45
CA ASN A 155 13.06 -6.57 3.50
C ASN A 155 13.25 -7.97 2.91
N MET A 156 12.68 -8.29 1.72
CA MET A 156 12.89 -9.56 1.05
C MET A 156 14.38 -9.79 0.79
N LYS A 157 15.07 -8.80 0.22
CA LYS A 157 16.52 -8.88 -0.02
C LYS A 157 17.32 -9.14 1.27
N TYR A 158 16.87 -8.60 2.41
CA TYR A 158 17.57 -8.77 3.68
C TYR A 158 17.25 -10.10 4.38
N TYR A 159 16.04 -10.61 4.22
CA TYR A 159 15.55 -11.76 4.99
C TYR A 159 15.63 -13.08 4.23
N ILE A 160 15.77 -13.07 2.89
CA ILE A 160 15.67 -14.29 2.08
C ILE A 160 16.68 -15.37 2.53
N ASP A 161 17.96 -15.00 2.66
CA ASP A 161 19.00 -15.94 3.06
C ASP A 161 18.78 -16.44 4.50
N LYS A 162 18.32 -15.57 5.40
CA LYS A 162 18.02 -15.94 6.78
C LYS A 162 16.84 -16.90 6.90
N ILE A 163 15.85 -16.76 6.01
CA ILE A 163 14.71 -17.67 5.94
C ILE A 163 15.15 -19.03 5.39
N LEU A 164 15.98 -19.04 4.32
CA LEU A 164 16.50 -20.27 3.74
C LEU A 164 17.38 -21.03 4.71
N ASN A 165 18.27 -20.35 5.42
CA ASN A 165 19.11 -20.97 6.45
C ASN A 165 18.27 -21.55 7.60
N ALA A 166 17.29 -20.79 8.10
CA ALA A 166 16.39 -21.29 9.14
C ALA A 166 15.56 -22.49 8.70
N TYR A 167 15.20 -22.56 7.40
CA TYR A 167 14.53 -23.71 6.83
C TYR A 167 15.44 -24.94 6.75
N GLY A 168 16.69 -24.75 6.31
CA GLY A 168 17.70 -25.82 6.33
C GLY A 168 17.94 -26.36 7.74
N ASP A 169 18.07 -25.48 8.74
CA ASP A 169 18.23 -25.86 10.14
C ASP A 169 17.04 -26.67 10.67
N ASP A 170 15.80 -26.27 10.34
CA ASP A 170 14.60 -27.01 10.77
C ASP A 170 14.52 -28.42 10.13
N ILE A 171 14.95 -28.56 8.86
CA ILE A 171 15.04 -29.88 8.20
C ILE A 171 16.11 -30.76 8.86
N THR A 172 17.30 -30.20 9.11
CA THR A 172 18.39 -30.93 9.74
C THR A 172 17.98 -31.44 11.12
N ASP A 173 17.37 -30.60 11.94
CA ASP A 173 16.87 -30.96 13.27
C ASP A 173 15.84 -32.12 13.20
N ASP A 174 14.93 -32.09 12.21
CA ASP A 174 13.92 -33.15 12.05
C ASP A 174 14.55 -34.48 11.61
N ILE A 175 15.53 -34.46 10.70
CA ILE A 175 16.26 -35.67 10.29
C ILE A 175 17.01 -36.26 11.47
N VAL A 176 17.75 -35.45 12.22
CA VAL A 176 18.53 -35.92 13.39
C VAL A 176 17.59 -36.48 14.47
N SER A 177 16.42 -35.89 14.66
CA SER A 177 15.43 -36.38 15.63
C SER A 177 14.82 -37.73 15.30
N LYS A 178 14.80 -38.12 14.01
CA LYS A 178 14.27 -39.39 13.53
C LYS A 178 15.32 -40.50 13.46
N LEU A 179 16.61 -40.13 13.53
CA LEU A 179 17.72 -41.08 13.52
C LEU A 179 18.13 -41.54 14.95
N LYS A 180 17.61 -40.88 15.97
CA LYS A 180 17.73 -41.26 17.39
C LYS A 180 16.55 -42.14 17.81
#